data_1f5f4409383f1b024b3cd0fb586a7be6
#
_entry.id   1f5f4409383f1b024b3cd0fb586a7be6
#
_cell.length_a   1.000
_cell.length_b   1.000
_cell.length_c   1.000
_cell.angle_alpha   90.00
_cell.angle_beta   90.00
_cell.angle_gamma   90.00
#
_symmetry.space_group_name_H-M   'P 1'
#
loop_
_entity.id
_entity.type
_entity.pdbx_description
1 polymer ?
#
loop_
_entity_poly.entity_id
_entity_poly.type
_entity_poly.pdbx_seq_one_letter_code
_entity_poly.pdbx_strand_id
1 'polypeptide(L)'
;MKKQLVGFVKYFIFWLTFFLHAKGLFVAWNSDQSALLSGAEIGGIFWHGLIMDISTACYLLLLPGLVLALRPLLAAAFINRFIKLYTILLLVVTSLLTVADLGLYPHWGTRVNVTIFNYLDDPVALSASLSIVDVLLGLLLCGALVAGFLYFFKKLFPDGIADTKKVSWFYLPLQLFLVATLILPIRGGLDTSPLNLSSVAFSPKMYVNQAATNYMWNFAKSVEKRKRLANPCMYMAEDESQRVFKEFHSRDTLSQRPQLIKLKDGRQPNVILIILESFSNKVIAPLGGLHGVVPYLDSLCTKSTVFTSFYSTGNRSDRGISAILGGYPSLLSTSIMVYPEKSSSLTLLPEYFNRKNYHTSFYYGGDINFYNLKSFVLQGNYKRLVTKADFPSELGRMTKWGVPDGYVFERATQDLKTDQEPFMKTIYTISSHSPFDVPFSRIQGSSHSDRYLNSV
;
A
#
# COMPACT_ATOMS: atom_id res chain seq x y z
N MET A 1 2.26 -18.16 -35.82
CA MET A 1 3.03 -17.64 -34.68
C MET A 1 2.81 -16.14 -34.49
N LYS A 2 3.18 -15.26 -35.45
CA LYS A 2 3.00 -13.80 -35.33
C LYS A 2 1.57 -13.38 -35.00
N LYS A 3 0.53 -13.96 -35.67
CA LYS A 3 -0.88 -13.64 -35.43
C LYS A 3 -1.31 -13.92 -33.97
N GLN A 4 -0.83 -14.99 -33.36
CA GLN A 4 -1.17 -15.35 -31.97
C GLN A 4 -0.49 -14.47 -30.93
N LEU A 5 0.78 -14.12 -31.17
CA LEU A 5 1.49 -13.15 -30.31
C LEU A 5 0.80 -11.78 -30.34
N VAL A 6 0.47 -11.30 -31.55
CA VAL A 6 -0.32 -10.07 -31.72
C VAL A 6 -1.69 -10.20 -31.07
N GLY A 7 -2.34 -11.37 -31.18
CA GLY A 7 -3.62 -11.64 -30.51
C GLY A 7 -3.52 -11.57 -29.00
N PHE A 8 -2.45 -12.11 -28.42
CA PHE A 8 -2.20 -12.06 -26.98
C PHE A 8 -1.99 -10.61 -26.47
N VAL A 9 -1.20 -9.82 -27.20
CA VAL A 9 -0.99 -8.39 -26.89
C VAL A 9 -2.30 -7.59 -27.05
N LYS A 10 -3.08 -7.83 -28.12
CA LYS A 10 -4.39 -7.20 -28.29
C LYS A 10 -5.35 -7.55 -27.15
N TYR A 11 -5.28 -8.78 -26.62
CA TYR A 11 -6.14 -9.20 -25.52
C TYR A 11 -5.73 -8.52 -24.19
N PHE A 12 -4.44 -8.28 -24.00
CA PHE A 12 -3.94 -7.42 -22.91
C PHE A 12 -4.50 -5.99 -23.04
N ILE A 13 -4.37 -5.38 -24.23
CA ILE A 13 -4.86 -4.02 -24.48
C ILE A 13 -6.39 -3.96 -24.29
N PHE A 14 -7.13 -5.00 -24.65
CA PHE A 14 -8.58 -5.06 -24.42
C PHE A 14 -8.94 -4.93 -22.94
N TRP A 15 -8.31 -5.69 -22.04
CA TRP A 15 -8.56 -5.61 -20.62
C TRP A 15 -8.05 -4.31 -19.99
N LEU A 16 -6.90 -3.83 -20.43
CA LEU A 16 -6.37 -2.53 -19.98
C LEU A 16 -7.34 -1.40 -20.35
N THR A 17 -7.87 -1.41 -21.57
CA THR A 17 -8.89 -0.45 -22.03
C THR A 17 -10.14 -0.51 -21.17
N PHE A 18 -10.59 -1.71 -20.79
CA PHE A 18 -11.73 -1.90 -19.90
C PHE A 18 -11.49 -1.21 -18.54
N PHE A 19 -10.35 -1.47 -17.90
CA PHE A 19 -10.04 -0.88 -16.58
C PHE A 19 -9.86 0.64 -16.64
N LEU A 20 -9.26 1.16 -17.69
CA LEU A 20 -9.18 2.61 -17.91
C LEU A 20 -10.56 3.27 -18.08
N HIS A 21 -11.49 2.61 -18.80
CA HIS A 21 -12.88 3.08 -18.90
C HIS A 21 -13.60 3.02 -17.56
N ALA A 22 -13.47 1.92 -16.82
CA ALA A 22 -14.05 1.79 -15.48
C ALA A 22 -13.53 2.89 -14.52
N LYS A 23 -12.24 3.22 -14.59
CA LYS A 23 -11.63 4.32 -13.84
C LYS A 23 -12.20 5.67 -14.27
N GLY A 24 -12.33 5.91 -15.56
CA GLY A 24 -12.97 7.11 -16.10
C GLY A 24 -14.42 7.27 -15.64
N LEU A 25 -15.19 6.16 -15.66
CA LEU A 25 -16.56 6.14 -15.12
C LEU A 25 -16.58 6.45 -13.63
N PHE A 26 -15.64 5.92 -12.84
CA PHE A 26 -15.55 6.21 -11.42
C PHE A 26 -15.31 7.69 -11.14
N VAL A 27 -14.39 8.33 -11.87
CA VAL A 27 -14.11 9.77 -11.76
C VAL A 27 -15.34 10.60 -12.19
N ALA A 28 -16.00 10.22 -13.28
CA ALA A 28 -17.18 10.91 -13.77
C ALA A 28 -18.40 10.76 -12.83
N TRP A 29 -18.60 9.56 -12.27
CA TRP A 29 -19.70 9.26 -11.35
C TRP A 29 -19.60 10.06 -10.05
N ASN A 30 -18.41 10.19 -9.51
CA ASN A 30 -18.13 10.95 -8.30
C ASN A 30 -17.77 12.42 -8.64
N SER A 31 -18.59 13.07 -9.46
CA SER A 31 -18.36 14.41 -9.99
C SER A 31 -18.14 15.46 -8.90
N ASP A 32 -18.85 15.38 -7.78
CA ASP A 32 -18.74 16.32 -6.66
C ASP A 32 -17.32 16.36 -6.07
N GLN A 33 -16.70 15.18 -5.92
CA GLN A 33 -15.31 15.08 -5.45
C GLN A 33 -14.31 15.39 -6.56
N SER A 34 -14.61 14.98 -7.77
CA SER A 34 -13.73 15.18 -8.94
C SER A 34 -13.64 16.64 -9.38
N ALA A 35 -14.72 17.41 -9.24
CA ALA A 35 -14.74 18.85 -9.57
C ALA A 35 -13.81 19.68 -8.66
N LEU A 36 -13.43 19.15 -7.50
CA LEU A 36 -12.48 19.77 -6.56
C LEU A 36 -11.02 19.46 -6.89
N LEU A 37 -10.76 18.71 -7.97
CA LEU A 37 -9.42 18.27 -8.37
C LEU A 37 -8.85 19.17 -9.46
N SER A 38 -7.55 19.38 -9.39
CA SER A 38 -6.79 19.97 -10.49
C SER A 38 -6.65 18.99 -11.66
N GLY A 39 -6.41 19.50 -12.86
CA GLY A 39 -6.11 18.66 -14.02
C GLY A 39 -4.90 17.74 -13.81
N ALA A 40 -3.91 18.19 -13.03
CA ALA A 40 -2.74 17.38 -12.68
C ALA A 40 -3.11 16.19 -11.76
N GLU A 41 -4.02 16.39 -10.80
CA GLU A 41 -4.52 15.30 -9.95
C GLU A 41 -5.34 14.30 -10.75
N ILE A 42 -6.19 14.76 -11.67
CA ILE A 42 -6.94 13.87 -12.56
C ILE A 42 -5.98 13.07 -13.47
N GLY A 43 -5.01 13.71 -14.10
CA GLY A 43 -3.97 13.02 -14.87
C GLY A 43 -3.17 12.01 -14.01
N GLY A 44 -2.87 12.40 -12.78
CA GLY A 44 -2.19 11.56 -11.80
C GLY A 44 -2.97 10.29 -11.44
N ILE A 45 -4.31 10.35 -11.35
CA ILE A 45 -5.17 9.18 -11.11
C ILE A 45 -4.94 8.10 -12.18
N PHE A 46 -4.89 8.50 -13.45
CA PHE A 46 -4.65 7.54 -14.55
C PHE A 46 -3.20 7.07 -14.58
N TRP A 47 -2.24 8.00 -14.42
CA TRP A 47 -0.82 7.67 -14.48
C TRP A 47 -0.37 6.72 -13.37
N HIS A 48 -0.62 7.09 -12.11
CA HIS A 48 -0.22 6.27 -10.96
C HIS A 48 -1.06 4.99 -10.84
N GLY A 49 -2.34 5.04 -11.25
CA GLY A 49 -3.21 3.87 -11.25
C GLY A 49 -2.91 2.85 -12.34
N LEU A 50 -2.17 3.23 -13.39
CA LEU A 50 -1.88 2.38 -14.55
C LEU A 50 -1.17 1.07 -14.14
N ILE A 51 -0.28 1.11 -13.16
CA ILE A 51 0.45 -0.08 -12.69
C ILE A 51 -0.49 -1.15 -12.13
N MET A 52 -1.56 -0.77 -11.43
CA MET A 52 -2.57 -1.72 -10.94
C MET A 52 -3.47 -2.22 -12.07
N ASP A 53 -3.81 -1.36 -13.03
CA ASP A 53 -4.62 -1.74 -14.19
C ASP A 53 -3.86 -2.77 -15.05
N ILE A 54 -2.57 -2.55 -15.28
CA ILE A 54 -1.67 -3.49 -15.96
C ILE A 54 -1.58 -4.81 -15.19
N SER A 55 -1.34 -4.77 -13.88
CA SER A 55 -1.29 -5.96 -13.04
C SER A 55 -2.57 -6.77 -13.12
N THR A 56 -3.73 -6.11 -13.01
CA THR A 56 -5.03 -6.77 -13.08
C THR A 56 -5.28 -7.39 -14.46
N ALA A 57 -4.98 -6.66 -15.53
CA ALA A 57 -5.06 -7.20 -16.89
C ALA A 57 -4.17 -8.44 -17.05
N CYS A 58 -2.95 -8.43 -16.52
CA CYS A 58 -2.03 -9.57 -16.56
C CYS A 58 -2.57 -10.79 -15.79
N TYR A 59 -3.24 -10.61 -14.65
CA TYR A 59 -3.91 -11.70 -13.95
C TYR A 59 -4.98 -12.36 -14.85
N LEU A 60 -5.79 -11.54 -15.55
CA LEU A 60 -6.83 -12.06 -16.43
C LEU A 60 -6.27 -12.74 -17.68
N LEU A 61 -5.04 -12.47 -18.06
CA LEU A 61 -4.35 -13.10 -19.18
C LEU A 61 -3.72 -14.45 -18.85
N LEU A 62 -3.49 -14.79 -17.58
CA LEU A 62 -2.80 -16.02 -17.20
C LEU A 62 -3.47 -17.26 -17.78
N LEU A 63 -4.77 -17.43 -17.52
CA LEU A 63 -5.50 -18.62 -17.98
C LEU A 63 -5.64 -18.67 -19.52
N PRO A 64 -6.07 -17.61 -20.22
CA PRO A 64 -6.05 -17.57 -21.68
C PRO A 64 -4.68 -17.82 -22.30
N GLY A 65 -3.62 -17.27 -21.68
CA GLY A 65 -2.25 -17.47 -22.11
C GLY A 65 -1.80 -18.93 -22.03
N LEU A 66 -2.12 -19.62 -20.92
CA LEU A 66 -1.86 -21.04 -20.75
C LEU A 66 -2.65 -21.90 -21.78
N VAL A 67 -3.93 -21.57 -21.99
CA VAL A 67 -4.75 -22.29 -22.98
C VAL A 67 -4.22 -22.05 -24.40
N LEU A 68 -3.76 -20.84 -24.73
CA LEU A 68 -3.09 -20.53 -25.99
C LEU A 68 -1.79 -21.32 -26.16
N ALA A 69 -1.04 -21.56 -25.11
CA ALA A 69 0.19 -22.37 -25.16
C ALA A 69 -0.09 -23.80 -25.65
N LEU A 70 -1.28 -24.34 -25.33
CA LEU A 70 -1.71 -25.67 -25.76
C LEU A 70 -2.17 -25.73 -27.22
N ARG A 71 -1.99 -24.66 -28.01
CA ARG A 71 -2.41 -24.62 -29.42
C ARG A 71 -1.80 -25.71 -30.30
N PRO A 72 -0.57 -26.19 -30.10
CA PRO A 72 -0.06 -27.35 -30.83
C PRO A 72 -0.84 -28.65 -30.60
N LEU A 73 -1.51 -28.74 -29.42
CA LEU A 73 -2.27 -29.94 -28.98
C LEU A 73 -3.78 -29.79 -29.22
N LEU A 74 -4.32 -28.57 -29.13
CA LEU A 74 -5.74 -28.29 -29.16
C LEU A 74 -6.16 -27.57 -30.42
N ALA A 75 -7.38 -27.88 -30.90
CA ALA A 75 -7.98 -27.19 -32.04
C ALA A 75 -8.17 -25.69 -31.76
N ALA A 76 -7.90 -24.83 -32.76
CA ALA A 76 -8.12 -23.40 -32.68
C ALA A 76 -9.55 -23.02 -32.31
N ALA A 77 -10.54 -23.78 -32.89
CA ALA A 77 -11.96 -23.56 -32.59
C ALA A 77 -12.29 -23.73 -31.10
N PHE A 78 -11.72 -24.75 -30.44
CA PHE A 78 -11.89 -24.98 -29.01
C PHE A 78 -11.30 -23.83 -28.20
N ILE A 79 -10.06 -23.44 -28.48
CA ILE A 79 -9.37 -22.36 -27.78
C ILE A 79 -10.13 -21.03 -27.93
N ASN A 80 -10.58 -20.72 -29.17
CA ASN A 80 -11.32 -19.48 -29.43
C ASN A 80 -12.68 -19.49 -28.72
N ARG A 81 -13.38 -20.63 -28.66
CA ARG A 81 -14.63 -20.78 -27.92
C ARG A 81 -14.39 -20.62 -26.41
N PHE A 82 -13.35 -21.25 -25.88
CA PHE A 82 -12.98 -21.14 -24.49
C PHE A 82 -12.68 -19.66 -24.09
N ILE A 83 -11.78 -18.97 -24.83
CA ILE A 83 -11.41 -17.59 -24.54
C ILE A 83 -12.62 -16.66 -24.66
N LYS A 84 -13.51 -16.89 -25.63
CA LYS A 84 -14.74 -16.12 -25.77
C LYS A 84 -15.65 -16.28 -24.56
N LEU A 85 -15.91 -17.52 -24.11
CA LEU A 85 -16.75 -17.79 -22.93
C LEU A 85 -16.13 -17.22 -21.65
N TYR A 86 -14.83 -17.41 -21.47
CA TYR A 86 -14.06 -16.81 -20.38
C TYR A 86 -14.18 -15.28 -20.37
N THR A 87 -14.02 -14.65 -21.54
CA THR A 87 -14.15 -13.18 -21.68
C THR A 87 -15.57 -12.71 -21.33
N ILE A 88 -16.61 -13.42 -21.80
CA ILE A 88 -18.00 -13.08 -21.47
C ILE A 88 -18.22 -13.17 -19.95
N LEU A 89 -17.81 -14.27 -19.33
CA LEU A 89 -17.93 -14.46 -17.89
C LEU A 89 -17.25 -13.34 -17.11
N LEU A 90 -16.00 -13.05 -17.46
CA LEU A 90 -15.25 -11.99 -16.77
C LEU A 90 -15.80 -10.59 -17.04
N LEU A 91 -16.30 -10.30 -18.25
CA LEU A 91 -16.97 -9.02 -18.53
C LEU A 91 -18.20 -8.83 -17.65
N VAL A 92 -19.00 -9.88 -17.46
CA VAL A 92 -20.17 -9.82 -16.56
C VAL A 92 -19.70 -9.55 -15.12
N VAL A 93 -18.74 -10.33 -14.62
CA VAL A 93 -18.25 -10.18 -13.23
C VAL A 93 -17.60 -8.81 -13.02
N THR A 94 -16.72 -8.38 -13.92
CA THR A 94 -16.03 -7.08 -13.76
C THR A 94 -17.01 -5.93 -13.93
N SER A 95 -18.00 -6.00 -14.81
CA SER A 95 -19.03 -4.96 -14.97
C SER A 95 -19.95 -4.87 -13.76
N LEU A 96 -20.36 -6.00 -13.19
CA LEU A 96 -21.13 -6.03 -11.93
C LEU A 96 -20.35 -5.39 -10.78
N LEU A 97 -19.06 -5.75 -10.65
CA LEU A 97 -18.20 -5.13 -9.63
C LEU A 97 -17.95 -3.65 -9.90
N THR A 98 -17.88 -3.21 -11.18
CA THR A 98 -17.79 -1.78 -11.53
C THR A 98 -19.03 -1.03 -11.02
N VAL A 99 -20.21 -1.54 -11.32
CA VAL A 99 -21.48 -0.92 -10.91
C VAL A 99 -21.61 -0.89 -9.38
N ALA A 100 -21.27 -2.00 -8.72
CA ALA A 100 -21.27 -2.07 -7.27
C ALA A 100 -20.27 -1.05 -6.66
N ASP A 101 -19.09 -0.91 -7.25
CA ASP A 101 -18.08 0.05 -6.81
C ASP A 101 -18.56 1.50 -6.94
N LEU A 102 -19.22 1.84 -8.06
CA LEU A 102 -19.81 3.16 -8.29
C LEU A 102 -20.92 3.49 -7.28
N GLY A 103 -21.81 2.53 -7.01
CA GLY A 103 -22.94 2.71 -6.09
C GLY A 103 -22.52 2.74 -4.62
N LEU A 104 -21.54 1.93 -4.22
CA LEU A 104 -21.14 1.80 -2.82
C LEU A 104 -20.12 2.86 -2.37
N TYR A 105 -19.30 3.37 -3.30
CA TYR A 105 -18.24 4.32 -2.94
C TYR A 105 -18.73 5.59 -2.23
N PRO A 106 -19.82 6.26 -2.65
CA PRO A 106 -20.33 7.43 -1.95
C PRO A 106 -20.71 7.18 -0.48
N HIS A 107 -21.10 5.94 -0.16
CA HIS A 107 -21.51 5.54 1.19
C HIS A 107 -20.36 4.98 2.02
N TRP A 108 -19.42 4.29 1.39
CA TRP A 108 -18.34 3.58 2.08
C TRP A 108 -17.03 4.40 2.16
N GLY A 109 -16.83 5.36 1.26
CA GLY A 109 -15.57 6.10 1.14
C GLY A 109 -14.39 5.24 0.73
N THR A 110 -14.62 3.99 0.30
CA THR A 110 -13.60 3.03 -0.14
C THR A 110 -14.07 2.25 -1.34
N ARG A 111 -13.11 1.78 -2.15
CA ARG A 111 -13.40 0.92 -3.31
C ARG A 111 -14.02 -0.39 -2.84
N VAL A 112 -14.82 -1.00 -3.72
CA VAL A 112 -15.47 -2.28 -3.45
C VAL A 112 -14.48 -3.31 -2.90
N ASN A 113 -14.88 -3.98 -1.82
CA ASN A 113 -14.07 -4.96 -1.11
C ASN A 113 -14.95 -6.12 -0.59
N VAL A 114 -14.33 -7.06 0.11
CA VAL A 114 -14.97 -8.28 0.61
C VAL A 114 -16.18 -8.03 1.50
N THR A 115 -16.33 -6.84 2.08
CA THR A 115 -17.47 -6.47 2.93
C THR A 115 -18.80 -6.56 2.18
N ILE A 116 -18.79 -6.49 0.83
CA ILE A 116 -19.99 -6.68 0.02
C ILE A 116 -20.71 -8.00 0.30
N PHE A 117 -19.98 -9.05 0.68
CA PHE A 117 -20.58 -10.35 1.00
C PHE A 117 -21.44 -10.30 2.26
N ASN A 118 -21.15 -9.40 3.21
CA ASN A 118 -21.98 -9.25 4.41
C ASN A 118 -23.38 -8.73 4.07
N TYR A 119 -23.51 -7.95 2.98
CA TYR A 119 -24.80 -7.47 2.48
C TYR A 119 -25.55 -8.51 1.66
N LEU A 120 -24.85 -9.47 1.06
CA LEU A 120 -25.50 -10.62 0.40
C LEU A 120 -26.08 -11.59 1.41
N ASP A 121 -25.51 -11.65 2.62
CA ASP A 121 -26.00 -12.48 3.72
C ASP A 121 -27.24 -11.84 4.41
N ASP A 122 -27.49 -10.53 4.21
CA ASP A 122 -28.66 -9.80 4.73
C ASP A 122 -29.36 -8.99 3.61
N PRO A 123 -30.23 -9.67 2.80
CA PRO A 123 -30.96 -9.01 1.72
C PRO A 123 -31.89 -7.88 2.18
N VAL A 124 -32.34 -7.91 3.43
CA VAL A 124 -33.25 -6.87 3.99
C VAL A 124 -32.46 -5.58 4.18
N ALA A 125 -31.26 -5.65 4.76
CA ALA A 125 -30.37 -4.49 4.89
C ALA A 125 -29.96 -3.91 3.53
N LEU A 126 -29.76 -4.78 2.53
CA LEU A 126 -29.45 -4.36 1.16
C LEU A 126 -30.63 -3.60 0.53
N SER A 127 -31.86 -4.12 0.65
CA SER A 127 -33.07 -3.49 0.10
C SER A 127 -33.43 -2.17 0.77
N ALA A 128 -33.09 -1.98 2.04
CA ALA A 128 -33.26 -0.73 2.74
C ALA A 128 -32.30 0.39 2.30
N SER A 129 -31.18 0.01 1.66
CA SER A 129 -30.09 0.93 1.28
C SER A 129 -30.12 1.34 -0.19
N LEU A 130 -30.84 0.62 -1.06
CA LEU A 130 -30.89 0.86 -2.50
C LEU A 130 -32.32 1.07 -2.97
N SER A 131 -32.55 2.16 -3.71
CA SER A 131 -33.84 2.33 -4.40
C SER A 131 -33.94 1.39 -5.60
N ILE A 132 -35.16 1.03 -5.99
CA ILE A 132 -35.38 0.22 -7.20
C ILE A 132 -34.82 0.89 -8.46
N VAL A 133 -34.83 2.22 -8.49
CA VAL A 133 -34.28 3.02 -9.58
C VAL A 133 -32.75 2.83 -9.66
N ASP A 134 -32.03 2.85 -8.54
CA ASP A 134 -30.59 2.64 -8.49
C ASP A 134 -30.21 1.23 -9.00
N VAL A 135 -31.00 0.23 -8.64
CA VAL A 135 -30.83 -1.14 -9.11
C VAL A 135 -31.03 -1.23 -10.64
N LEU A 136 -32.11 -0.63 -11.15
CA LEU A 136 -32.40 -0.65 -12.59
C LEU A 136 -31.34 0.10 -13.40
N LEU A 137 -30.92 1.29 -12.93
CA LEU A 137 -29.83 2.06 -13.56
C LEU A 137 -28.52 1.27 -13.52
N GLY A 138 -28.22 0.61 -12.40
CA GLY A 138 -27.04 -0.25 -12.27
C GLY A 138 -27.05 -1.41 -13.26
N LEU A 139 -28.19 -2.11 -13.40
CA LEU A 139 -28.35 -3.20 -14.36
C LEU A 139 -28.24 -2.71 -15.82
N LEU A 140 -28.80 -1.55 -16.13
CA LEU A 140 -28.67 -0.93 -17.45
C LEU A 140 -27.22 -0.59 -17.77
N LEU A 141 -26.50 0.05 -16.83
CA LEU A 141 -25.07 0.37 -16.99
C LEU A 141 -24.23 -0.92 -17.14
N CYS A 142 -24.49 -1.94 -16.33
CA CYS A 142 -23.84 -3.24 -16.44
C CYS A 142 -24.05 -3.85 -17.84
N GLY A 143 -25.30 -3.87 -18.31
CA GLY A 143 -25.65 -4.36 -19.66
C GLY A 143 -24.96 -3.57 -20.77
N ALA A 144 -24.90 -2.23 -20.64
CA ALA A 144 -24.21 -1.37 -21.60
C ALA A 144 -22.70 -1.63 -21.65
N LEU A 145 -22.04 -1.80 -20.48
CA LEU A 145 -20.63 -2.15 -20.41
C LEU A 145 -20.35 -3.51 -21.05
N VAL A 146 -21.11 -4.52 -20.68
CA VAL A 146 -20.98 -5.88 -21.25
C VAL A 146 -21.19 -5.85 -22.77
N ALA A 147 -22.27 -5.23 -23.27
CA ALA A 147 -22.57 -5.17 -24.68
C ALA A 147 -21.50 -4.39 -25.47
N GLY A 148 -21.09 -3.22 -24.97
CA GLY A 148 -20.08 -2.38 -25.60
C GLY A 148 -18.73 -3.08 -25.70
N PHE A 149 -18.26 -3.70 -24.61
CA PHE A 149 -16.98 -4.41 -24.62
C PHE A 149 -17.05 -5.76 -25.36
N LEU A 150 -18.20 -6.45 -25.43
CA LEU A 150 -18.37 -7.59 -26.31
C LEU A 150 -18.35 -7.19 -27.78
N TYR A 151 -18.93 -6.05 -28.15
CA TYR A 151 -18.83 -5.51 -29.49
C TYR A 151 -17.36 -5.16 -29.82
N PHE A 152 -16.65 -4.51 -28.90
CA PHE A 152 -15.23 -4.20 -29.07
C PHE A 152 -14.39 -5.47 -29.21
N PHE A 153 -14.64 -6.49 -28.36
CA PHE A 153 -13.97 -7.80 -28.46
C PHE A 153 -14.18 -8.44 -29.84
N LYS A 154 -15.41 -8.48 -30.34
CA LYS A 154 -15.71 -9.01 -31.67
C LYS A 154 -14.99 -8.27 -32.78
N LYS A 155 -14.92 -6.92 -32.70
CA LYS A 155 -14.20 -6.08 -33.66
C LYS A 155 -12.68 -6.31 -33.62
N LEU A 156 -12.13 -6.54 -32.43
CA LEU A 156 -10.69 -6.76 -32.24
C LEU A 156 -10.25 -8.16 -32.67
N PHE A 157 -11.14 -9.15 -32.56
CA PHE A 157 -10.90 -10.58 -32.84
C PHE A 157 -11.97 -11.18 -33.76
N PRO A 158 -12.13 -10.72 -35.01
CA PRO A 158 -13.16 -11.23 -35.91
C PRO A 158 -12.99 -12.72 -36.20
N ASP A 159 -11.76 -13.20 -36.33
CA ASP A 159 -11.41 -14.63 -36.61
C ASP A 159 -10.98 -15.38 -35.32
N GLY A 160 -11.16 -14.81 -34.14
CA GLY A 160 -10.64 -15.34 -32.89
C GLY A 160 -9.16 -15.01 -32.65
N ILE A 161 -8.65 -15.40 -31.45
CA ILE A 161 -7.27 -15.13 -31.01
C ILE A 161 -6.31 -16.20 -31.50
N ALA A 162 -6.74 -17.48 -31.44
CA ALA A 162 -5.95 -18.62 -31.93
C ALA A 162 -6.01 -18.73 -33.47
N ASP A 163 -4.85 -18.82 -34.08
CA ASP A 163 -4.75 -19.02 -35.54
C ASP A 163 -5.27 -20.41 -35.95
N THR A 164 -6.03 -20.49 -37.03
CA THR A 164 -6.52 -21.76 -37.58
C THR A 164 -5.42 -22.59 -38.24
N LYS A 165 -4.33 -21.95 -38.71
CA LYS A 165 -3.18 -22.63 -39.31
C LYS A 165 -2.46 -23.51 -38.30
N LYS A 166 -1.83 -24.59 -38.78
CA LYS A 166 -0.96 -25.44 -37.95
C LYS A 166 0.15 -24.60 -37.32
N VAL A 167 0.42 -24.86 -36.06
CA VAL A 167 1.43 -24.14 -35.26
C VAL A 167 2.53 -25.13 -34.88
N SER A 168 3.79 -24.68 -35.03
CA SER A 168 4.94 -25.47 -34.63
C SER A 168 4.95 -25.76 -33.13
N TRP A 169 5.49 -26.89 -32.71
CA TRP A 169 5.71 -27.23 -31.30
C TRP A 169 6.58 -26.20 -30.53
N PHE A 170 7.42 -25.47 -31.26
CA PHE A 170 8.22 -24.39 -30.67
C PHE A 170 7.37 -23.24 -30.07
N TYR A 171 6.10 -23.18 -30.46
CA TYR A 171 5.16 -22.22 -29.92
C TYR A 171 4.84 -22.47 -28.45
N LEU A 172 4.77 -23.74 -28.02
CA LEU A 172 4.46 -24.08 -26.63
C LEU A 172 5.45 -23.45 -25.63
N PRO A 173 6.77 -23.70 -25.69
CA PRO A 173 7.71 -23.09 -24.76
C PRO A 173 7.76 -21.55 -24.88
N LEU A 174 7.63 -21.00 -26.10
CA LEU A 174 7.60 -19.56 -26.30
C LEU A 174 6.40 -18.92 -25.62
N GLN A 175 5.20 -19.48 -25.76
CA GLN A 175 3.99 -18.95 -25.15
C GLN A 175 4.03 -19.12 -23.62
N LEU A 176 4.55 -20.24 -23.12
CA LEU A 176 4.76 -20.43 -21.67
C LEU A 176 5.75 -19.40 -21.10
N PHE A 177 6.82 -19.12 -21.83
CA PHE A 177 7.75 -18.06 -21.46
C PHE A 177 7.06 -16.68 -21.38
N LEU A 178 6.23 -16.33 -22.37
CA LEU A 178 5.45 -15.09 -22.35
C LEU A 178 4.47 -15.03 -21.17
N VAL A 179 3.83 -16.15 -20.84
CA VAL A 179 2.96 -16.22 -19.65
C VAL A 179 3.78 -16.05 -18.38
N ALA A 180 4.95 -16.66 -18.31
CA ALA A 180 5.85 -16.51 -17.15
C ALA A 180 6.32 -15.06 -16.97
N THR A 181 6.56 -14.30 -18.06
CA THR A 181 6.94 -12.87 -17.95
C THR A 181 5.83 -11.98 -17.35
N LEU A 182 4.56 -12.42 -17.37
CA LEU A 182 3.46 -11.68 -16.73
C LEU A 182 3.63 -11.55 -15.21
N ILE A 183 4.46 -12.39 -14.59
CA ILE A 183 4.72 -12.28 -13.14
C ILE A 183 5.33 -10.93 -12.75
N LEU A 184 6.12 -10.31 -13.63
CA LEU A 184 6.75 -9.02 -13.36
C LEU A 184 5.71 -7.89 -13.22
N PRO A 185 4.82 -7.64 -14.20
CA PRO A 185 3.78 -6.63 -14.03
C PRO A 185 2.72 -7.03 -12.99
N ILE A 186 2.44 -8.31 -12.79
CA ILE A 186 1.55 -8.79 -11.71
C ILE A 186 2.12 -8.38 -10.35
N ARG A 187 3.42 -8.55 -10.15
CA ARG A 187 4.11 -8.17 -8.92
C ARG A 187 4.26 -6.65 -8.77
N GLY A 188 4.20 -5.90 -9.86
CA GLY A 188 4.41 -4.45 -9.90
C GLY A 188 5.87 -4.03 -10.11
N GLY A 189 6.76 -4.96 -10.51
CA GLY A 189 8.16 -4.69 -10.76
C GLY A 189 9.12 -5.59 -9.96
N LEU A 190 10.37 -5.13 -9.83
CA LEU A 190 11.47 -5.84 -9.15
C LEU A 190 11.80 -5.28 -7.76
N ASP A 191 11.09 -4.26 -7.31
CA ASP A 191 11.31 -3.64 -6.00
C ASP A 191 11.06 -4.62 -4.85
N THR A 192 11.54 -4.27 -3.65
CA THR A 192 11.43 -5.11 -2.45
C THR A 192 9.97 -5.40 -2.11
N SER A 193 9.11 -4.39 -2.21
CA SER A 193 7.67 -4.50 -1.95
C SER A 193 6.90 -4.94 -3.20
N PRO A 194 6.07 -5.99 -3.13
CA PRO A 194 5.12 -6.26 -4.19
C PRO A 194 4.02 -5.18 -4.22
N LEU A 195 3.32 -5.11 -5.35
CA LEU A 195 2.23 -4.17 -5.59
C LEU A 195 1.24 -4.14 -4.42
N ASN A 196 0.95 -2.95 -3.94
CA ASN A 196 0.01 -2.68 -2.84
C ASN A 196 -0.62 -1.29 -3.00
N LEU A 197 -1.50 -0.88 -2.07
CA LEU A 197 -2.22 0.40 -2.17
C LEU A 197 -1.28 1.63 -2.15
N SER A 198 -0.13 1.55 -1.48
CA SER A 198 0.87 2.63 -1.52
C SER A 198 1.51 2.82 -2.89
N SER A 199 1.54 1.78 -3.73
CA SER A 199 2.14 1.86 -5.06
C SER A 199 1.42 2.87 -5.96
N VAL A 200 0.13 3.10 -5.72
CA VAL A 200 -0.69 4.07 -6.48
C VAL A 200 -0.98 5.34 -5.71
N ALA A 201 -0.62 5.41 -4.42
CA ALA A 201 -0.80 6.60 -3.60
C ALA A 201 0.19 7.70 -4.02
N PHE A 202 -0.32 8.91 -4.28
CA PHE A 202 0.50 10.06 -4.68
C PHE A 202 -0.02 11.41 -4.15
N SER A 203 -1.17 11.41 -3.48
CA SER A 203 -1.81 12.62 -2.96
C SER A 203 -2.17 12.45 -1.47
N PRO A 204 -2.19 13.52 -0.68
CA PRO A 204 -2.78 13.50 0.66
C PRO A 204 -4.29 13.33 0.64
N LYS A 205 -4.96 13.63 -0.50
CA LYS A 205 -6.41 13.46 -0.66
C LYS A 205 -6.74 11.99 -0.88
N MET A 206 -7.48 11.37 0.06
CA MET A 206 -7.83 9.95 -0.01
C MET A 206 -8.59 9.60 -1.29
N TYR A 207 -9.56 10.44 -1.71
CA TYR A 207 -10.32 10.24 -2.93
C TYR A 207 -9.42 10.02 -4.16
N VAL A 208 -8.38 10.83 -4.31
CA VAL A 208 -7.44 10.75 -5.44
C VAL A 208 -6.73 9.40 -5.49
N ASN A 209 -6.26 8.92 -4.32
CA ASN A 209 -5.60 7.62 -4.20
C ASN A 209 -6.58 6.45 -4.41
N GLN A 210 -7.81 6.58 -3.92
CA GLN A 210 -8.88 5.61 -4.17
C GLN A 210 -9.24 5.56 -5.66
N ALA A 211 -9.38 6.71 -6.32
CA ALA A 211 -9.65 6.78 -7.76
C ALA A 211 -8.52 6.16 -8.61
N ALA A 212 -7.26 6.28 -8.18
CA ALA A 212 -6.13 5.62 -8.81
C ALA A 212 -6.13 4.09 -8.62
N THR A 213 -6.70 3.60 -7.51
CA THR A 213 -6.76 2.17 -7.19
C THR A 213 -7.67 1.42 -8.16
N ASN A 214 -7.19 0.28 -8.69
CA ASN A 214 -8.03 -0.62 -9.47
C ASN A 214 -8.99 -1.39 -8.56
N TYR A 215 -10.30 -1.25 -8.78
CA TYR A 215 -11.35 -1.82 -7.93
C TYR A 215 -11.32 -3.36 -7.91
N MET A 216 -11.04 -4.00 -9.04
CA MET A 216 -10.97 -5.47 -9.15
C MET A 216 -9.76 -6.01 -8.38
N TRP A 217 -8.61 -5.34 -8.49
CA TRP A 217 -7.42 -5.66 -7.70
C TRP A 217 -7.69 -5.51 -6.20
N ASN A 218 -8.33 -4.40 -5.80
CA ASN A 218 -8.69 -4.15 -4.40
C ASN A 218 -9.63 -5.23 -3.86
N PHE A 219 -10.67 -5.57 -4.63
CA PHE A 219 -11.60 -6.63 -4.28
C PHE A 219 -10.89 -7.98 -4.09
N ALA A 220 -10.08 -8.42 -5.05
CA ALA A 220 -9.35 -9.69 -4.98
C ALA A 220 -8.42 -9.74 -3.76
N LYS A 221 -7.69 -8.65 -3.48
CA LYS A 221 -6.83 -8.55 -2.30
C LYS A 221 -7.60 -8.53 -0.99
N SER A 222 -8.77 -7.94 -0.95
CA SER A 222 -9.62 -7.95 0.25
C SER A 222 -10.17 -9.34 0.57
N VAL A 223 -10.52 -10.13 -0.46
CA VAL A 223 -10.93 -11.54 -0.29
C VAL A 223 -9.79 -12.39 0.28
N GLU A 224 -8.55 -12.20 -0.21
CA GLU A 224 -7.36 -12.88 0.35
C GLU A 224 -7.18 -12.56 1.84
N LYS A 225 -7.38 -11.29 2.22
CA LYS A 225 -7.22 -10.84 3.61
C LYS A 225 -8.32 -11.35 4.55
N ARG A 226 -9.55 -11.60 4.07
CA ARG A 226 -10.68 -12.05 4.92
C ARG A 226 -10.34 -13.29 5.75
N LYS A 227 -9.57 -14.22 5.22
CA LYS A 227 -9.13 -15.44 5.91
C LYS A 227 -8.25 -15.17 7.15
N ARG A 228 -7.72 -13.95 7.32
CA ARG A 228 -6.82 -13.56 8.41
C ARG A 228 -7.51 -12.79 9.54
N LEU A 229 -8.83 -12.55 9.44
CA LEU A 229 -9.57 -11.69 10.38
C LEU A 229 -10.11 -12.42 11.63
N ALA A 230 -9.94 -13.75 11.75
CA ALA A 230 -10.23 -14.43 13.01
C ALA A 230 -9.34 -13.83 14.11
N ASN A 231 -9.96 -13.36 15.20
CA ASN A 231 -9.21 -12.84 16.34
C ASN A 231 -8.45 -13.99 17.01
N PRO A 232 -7.09 -14.08 16.86
CA PRO A 232 -6.32 -15.18 17.43
C PRO A 232 -6.13 -15.03 18.94
N CYS A 233 -6.68 -13.99 19.55
CA CYS A 233 -6.39 -13.55 20.90
C CYS A 233 -7.61 -13.62 21.83
N MET A 234 -8.58 -14.45 21.52
CA MET A 234 -9.69 -14.74 22.43
C MET A 234 -9.24 -15.80 23.45
N TYR A 235 -8.61 -15.33 24.53
CA TYR A 235 -8.07 -16.21 25.58
C TYR A 235 -9.02 -16.38 26.76
N MET A 236 -10.04 -15.56 26.86
CA MET A 236 -11.00 -15.55 27.97
C MET A 236 -12.38 -15.06 27.51
N ALA A 237 -13.40 -15.27 28.31
CA ALA A 237 -14.75 -14.78 28.04
C ALA A 237 -14.81 -13.24 28.07
N GLU A 238 -15.77 -12.64 27.37
CA GLU A 238 -15.89 -11.19 27.20
C GLU A 238 -16.03 -10.45 28.54
N ASP A 239 -16.87 -10.98 29.45
CA ASP A 239 -17.12 -10.44 30.79
C ASP A 239 -15.85 -10.47 31.68
N GLU A 240 -15.09 -11.54 31.61
CA GLU A 240 -13.82 -11.67 32.30
C GLU A 240 -12.79 -10.71 31.73
N SER A 241 -12.73 -10.58 30.41
CA SER A 241 -11.85 -9.64 29.70
C SER A 241 -12.14 -8.20 30.15
N GLN A 242 -13.42 -7.80 30.20
CA GLN A 242 -13.83 -6.48 30.65
C GLN A 242 -13.50 -6.22 32.12
N ARG A 243 -13.61 -7.24 32.98
CA ARG A 243 -13.24 -7.13 34.39
C ARG A 243 -11.75 -6.88 34.54
N VAL A 244 -10.91 -7.70 33.88
CA VAL A 244 -9.46 -7.54 33.90
C VAL A 244 -9.04 -6.18 33.34
N PHE A 245 -9.64 -5.76 32.24
CA PHE A 245 -9.39 -4.44 31.64
C PHE A 245 -9.71 -3.30 32.62
N LYS A 246 -10.87 -3.34 33.28
CA LYS A 246 -11.24 -2.34 34.28
C LYS A 246 -10.29 -2.34 35.49
N GLU A 247 -9.91 -3.50 35.98
CA GLU A 247 -8.96 -3.64 37.09
C GLU A 247 -7.57 -3.07 36.72
N PHE A 248 -7.11 -3.31 35.49
CA PHE A 248 -5.85 -2.78 34.99
C PHE A 248 -5.87 -1.23 34.90
N HIS A 249 -6.98 -0.66 34.43
CA HIS A 249 -7.13 0.79 34.25
C HIS A 249 -7.54 1.52 35.55
N SER A 250 -8.19 0.84 36.51
CA SER A 250 -8.54 1.46 37.78
C SER A 250 -7.35 1.74 38.69
N ARG A 251 -6.21 1.07 38.43
CA ARG A 251 -4.93 1.35 39.12
C ARG A 251 -4.22 2.59 38.58
N ASP A 252 -4.66 3.10 37.46
CA ASP A 252 -4.11 4.27 36.80
C ASP A 252 -4.76 5.56 37.34
N THR A 253 -4.76 5.71 38.68
CA THR A 253 -5.02 7.00 39.26
C THR A 253 -3.83 7.90 38.92
N LEU A 254 -3.92 8.57 37.80
CA LEU A 254 -3.08 9.73 37.45
C LEU A 254 -3.33 10.83 38.48
N SER A 255 -2.93 10.61 39.72
CA SER A 255 -2.93 11.61 40.79
C SER A 255 -1.87 12.71 40.57
N GLN A 256 -1.01 12.49 39.56
CA GLN A 256 -0.06 13.52 39.13
C GLN A 256 -0.39 13.91 37.70
N ARG A 257 -0.89 15.12 37.51
CA ARG A 257 -0.94 15.75 36.19
C ARG A 257 0.46 15.66 35.58
N PRO A 258 0.62 15.16 34.35
CA PRO A 258 1.94 15.16 33.74
C PRO A 258 2.51 16.55 33.78
N GLN A 259 3.72 16.67 34.30
CA GLN A 259 4.44 17.97 34.26
C GLN A 259 4.70 18.26 32.77
N LEU A 260 3.87 19.12 32.20
CA LEU A 260 4.09 19.62 30.85
C LEU A 260 5.39 20.37 30.81
N ILE A 261 6.33 19.96 29.99
CA ILE A 261 7.53 20.72 29.67
C ILE A 261 7.06 22.00 28.99
N LYS A 262 7.01 23.10 29.70
CA LYS A 262 6.70 24.40 29.11
C LYS A 262 7.98 24.94 28.46
N LEU A 263 7.92 25.18 27.17
CA LEU A 263 8.96 25.92 26.48
C LEU A 263 8.94 27.37 27.01
N LYS A 264 10.10 27.86 27.45
CA LYS A 264 10.24 29.26 27.83
C LYS A 264 10.02 30.17 26.62
N ASP A 265 9.39 31.32 26.84
CA ASP A 265 9.33 32.46 25.93
C ASP A 265 8.51 32.36 24.65
N GLY A 266 7.55 31.44 24.56
CA GLY A 266 6.65 31.34 23.38
C GLY A 266 7.35 31.04 22.06
N ARG A 267 8.65 30.70 22.09
CA ARG A 267 9.41 30.32 20.89
C ARG A 267 8.88 29.03 20.29
N GLN A 268 8.88 28.95 18.97
CA GLN A 268 8.60 27.75 18.21
C GLN A 268 9.95 27.09 17.89
N PRO A 269 10.38 26.07 18.65
CA PRO A 269 11.65 25.39 18.38
C PRO A 269 11.55 24.52 17.11
N ASN A 270 12.67 24.39 16.44
CA ASN A 270 12.80 23.35 15.41
C ASN A 270 12.73 21.96 16.07
N VAL A 271 12.06 21.01 15.42
CA VAL A 271 11.84 19.66 15.94
C VAL A 271 12.43 18.64 14.98
N ILE A 272 13.25 17.74 15.51
CA ILE A 272 13.76 16.56 14.78
C ILE A 272 13.27 15.33 15.53
N LEU A 273 12.42 14.53 14.87
CA LEU A 273 11.93 13.24 15.35
C LEU A 273 12.71 12.13 14.65
N ILE A 274 13.50 11.37 15.40
CA ILE A 274 14.23 10.22 14.87
C ILE A 274 13.54 8.95 15.35
N ILE A 275 13.07 8.15 14.42
CA ILE A 275 12.45 6.85 14.67
C ILE A 275 13.48 5.78 14.33
N LEU A 276 14.01 5.11 15.35
CA LEU A 276 15.07 4.12 15.23
C LEU A 276 14.47 2.73 14.99
N GLU A 277 14.69 2.16 13.81
CA GLU A 277 14.25 0.80 13.46
C GLU A 277 14.99 -0.25 14.29
N SER A 278 14.26 -1.22 14.84
CA SER A 278 14.81 -2.39 15.56
C SER A 278 15.83 -2.07 16.67
N PHE A 279 15.81 -0.84 17.20
CA PHE A 279 16.73 -0.41 18.23
C PHE A 279 16.32 -0.97 19.60
N SER A 280 17.26 -1.58 20.31
CA SER A 280 17.02 -2.19 21.63
C SER A 280 17.80 -1.46 22.71
N ASN A 281 17.23 -1.38 23.92
CA ASN A 281 17.95 -0.90 25.11
C ASN A 281 19.23 -1.71 25.39
N LYS A 282 19.33 -2.94 24.87
CA LYS A 282 20.52 -3.81 25.02
C LYS A 282 21.79 -3.21 24.40
N VAL A 283 21.68 -2.23 23.52
CA VAL A 283 22.82 -1.54 22.91
C VAL A 283 23.07 -0.13 23.46
N ILE A 284 22.27 0.32 24.43
CA ILE A 284 22.34 1.66 25.03
C ILE A 284 22.87 1.53 26.46
N ALA A 285 24.14 1.87 26.67
CA ALA A 285 24.81 1.66 27.95
C ALA A 285 24.10 2.31 29.16
N PRO A 286 23.62 3.58 29.10
CA PRO A 286 22.85 4.20 30.19
C PRO A 286 21.54 3.50 30.55
N LEU A 287 21.02 2.64 29.67
CA LEU A 287 19.81 1.82 29.91
C LEU A 287 20.13 0.37 30.29
N GLY A 288 21.39 0.10 30.69
CA GLY A 288 21.85 -1.24 31.08
C GLY A 288 22.28 -2.12 29.91
N GLY A 289 22.50 -1.56 28.72
CA GLY A 289 22.98 -2.25 27.55
C GLY A 289 24.51 -2.33 27.45
N LEU A 290 24.98 -2.85 26.30
CA LEU A 290 26.41 -3.01 26.00
C LEU A 290 27.11 -1.67 25.83
N HIS A 291 28.28 -1.51 26.45
CA HIS A 291 29.10 -0.32 26.32
C HIS A 291 29.80 -0.25 24.95
N GLY A 292 29.94 0.96 24.40
CA GLY A 292 30.75 1.24 23.22
C GLY A 292 30.08 0.89 21.87
N VAL A 293 28.85 0.42 21.89
CA VAL A 293 28.09 0.12 20.65
C VAL A 293 27.59 1.41 20.02
N VAL A 294 26.97 2.27 20.81
CA VAL A 294 26.37 3.54 20.36
C VAL A 294 26.92 4.75 21.16
N PRO A 295 28.23 5.05 21.08
CA PRO A 295 28.89 5.99 21.98
C PRO A 295 28.32 7.41 21.91
N TYR A 296 27.86 7.86 20.76
CA TYR A 296 27.25 9.19 20.61
C TYR A 296 25.88 9.26 21.28
N LEU A 297 25.05 8.23 21.14
CA LEU A 297 23.75 8.15 21.80
C LEU A 297 23.92 8.01 23.31
N ASP A 298 24.88 7.21 23.77
CA ASP A 298 25.25 7.09 25.18
C ASP A 298 25.64 8.45 25.78
N SER A 299 26.49 9.21 25.07
CA SER A 299 26.86 10.59 25.46
C SER A 299 25.65 11.53 25.45
N LEU A 300 24.75 11.42 24.49
CA LEU A 300 23.54 12.22 24.43
C LEU A 300 22.63 11.95 25.62
N CYS A 301 22.48 10.72 26.06
CA CYS A 301 21.70 10.32 27.22
C CYS A 301 22.18 11.04 28.52
N THR A 302 23.46 11.35 28.63
CA THR A 302 23.98 12.07 29.82
C THR A 302 23.66 13.58 29.82
N LYS A 303 23.24 14.13 28.69
CA LYS A 303 23.01 15.57 28.47
C LYS A 303 21.55 15.91 28.15
N SER A 304 20.67 14.93 28.19
CA SER A 304 19.27 15.06 27.78
C SER A 304 18.32 14.40 28.76
N THR A 305 17.02 14.60 28.57
CA THR A 305 15.99 13.85 29.30
C THR A 305 15.84 12.48 28.72
N VAL A 306 16.01 11.45 29.56
CA VAL A 306 15.88 10.05 29.19
C VAL A 306 14.66 9.43 29.88
N PHE A 307 13.74 8.87 29.10
CA PHE A 307 12.57 8.15 29.62
C PHE A 307 12.91 6.66 29.76
N THR A 308 13.24 6.22 30.95
CA THR A 308 13.73 4.85 31.23
C THR A 308 12.64 3.78 31.20
N SER A 309 11.36 4.19 31.35
CA SER A 309 10.19 3.28 31.34
C SER A 309 9.31 3.53 30.09
N PHE A 310 9.94 3.83 28.95
CA PHE A 310 9.25 4.05 27.69
C PHE A 310 9.36 2.81 26.81
N TYR A 311 8.22 2.25 26.40
CA TYR A 311 8.14 0.99 25.68
C TYR A 311 7.49 1.17 24.32
N SER A 312 7.92 0.37 23.34
CA SER A 312 7.23 0.27 22.07
C SER A 312 5.84 -0.37 22.26
N THR A 313 4.83 0.19 21.62
CA THR A 313 3.45 -0.31 21.68
C THR A 313 3.25 -1.58 20.84
N GLY A 314 4.18 -1.94 19.96
CA GLY A 314 4.10 -3.10 19.07
C GLY A 314 5.46 -3.62 18.65
N ASN A 315 5.48 -4.87 18.21
CA ASN A 315 6.68 -5.58 17.78
C ASN A 315 6.97 -5.48 16.27
N ARG A 316 6.25 -4.63 15.56
CA ARG A 316 6.36 -4.40 14.12
C ARG A 316 6.40 -2.91 13.84
N SER A 317 7.20 -2.51 12.85
CA SER A 317 7.42 -1.12 12.47
C SER A 317 6.14 -0.40 12.02
N ASP A 318 5.28 -1.09 11.27
CA ASP A 318 3.99 -0.55 10.81
C ASP A 318 3.04 -0.20 11.97
N ARG A 319 3.14 -0.93 13.09
CA ARG A 319 2.39 -0.63 14.33
C ARG A 319 3.07 0.46 15.14
N GLY A 320 4.40 0.41 15.25
CA GLY A 320 5.18 1.43 15.95
C GLY A 320 5.04 2.81 15.32
N ILE A 321 5.15 2.90 13.99
CA ILE A 321 5.02 4.17 13.25
C ILE A 321 3.60 4.74 13.38
N SER A 322 2.56 3.91 13.26
CA SER A 322 1.19 4.38 13.45
C SER A 322 0.90 4.87 14.87
N ALA A 323 1.55 4.28 15.88
CA ALA A 323 1.46 4.74 17.26
C ALA A 323 2.23 6.06 17.47
N ILE A 324 3.44 6.18 16.94
CA ILE A 324 4.28 7.39 17.12
C ILE A 324 3.67 8.58 16.37
N LEU A 325 3.27 8.41 15.11
CA LEU A 325 2.79 9.50 14.28
C LEU A 325 1.30 9.81 14.44
N GLY A 326 0.49 8.80 14.78
CA GLY A 326 -0.96 8.92 14.84
C GLY A 326 -1.57 8.71 16.22
N GLY A 327 -0.76 8.39 17.25
CA GLY A 327 -1.27 8.04 18.58
C GLY A 327 -2.16 6.79 18.58
N TYR A 328 -2.10 5.97 17.52
CA TYR A 328 -3.01 4.84 17.34
C TYR A 328 -2.48 3.60 18.07
N PRO A 329 -3.29 2.95 18.92
CA PRO A 329 -2.84 1.78 19.68
C PRO A 329 -2.49 0.62 18.76
N SER A 330 -1.45 -0.12 19.12
CA SER A 330 -1.03 -1.31 18.38
C SER A 330 -2.06 -2.43 18.51
N LEU A 331 -2.64 -2.87 17.40
CA LEU A 331 -3.53 -4.01 17.37
C LEU A 331 -2.74 -5.31 17.25
N LEU A 332 -3.23 -6.40 17.88
CA LEU A 332 -2.50 -7.67 17.98
C LEU A 332 -2.31 -8.37 16.62
N SER A 333 -3.31 -8.32 15.75
CA SER A 333 -3.33 -9.11 14.51
C SER A 333 -3.03 -8.31 13.25
N THR A 334 -3.19 -6.98 13.27
CA THR A 334 -3.09 -6.13 12.08
C THR A 334 -2.59 -4.73 12.43
N SER A 335 -2.19 -3.97 11.40
CA SER A 335 -1.86 -2.55 11.51
C SER A 335 -2.94 -1.72 10.81
N ILE A 336 -3.24 -0.55 11.36
CA ILE A 336 -4.15 0.42 10.73
C ILE A 336 -3.64 0.88 9.36
N MET A 337 -2.34 0.86 9.13
CA MET A 337 -1.72 1.22 7.84
C MET A 337 -2.13 0.31 6.69
N VAL A 338 -2.60 -0.91 6.98
CA VAL A 338 -3.11 -1.85 5.96
C VAL A 338 -4.46 -1.39 5.40
N TYR A 339 -5.13 -0.47 6.10
CA TYR A 339 -6.45 0.08 5.77
C TYR A 339 -6.36 1.60 5.60
N PRO A 340 -5.84 2.10 4.44
CA PRO A 340 -5.65 3.53 4.21
C PRO A 340 -6.93 4.35 4.42
N GLU A 341 -8.09 3.80 4.08
CA GLU A 341 -9.40 4.42 4.27
C GLU A 341 -9.73 4.66 5.75
N LYS A 342 -9.24 3.79 6.65
CA LYS A 342 -9.43 3.94 8.10
C LYS A 342 -8.34 4.84 8.69
N SER A 343 -7.09 4.67 8.27
CA SER A 343 -5.98 5.50 8.77
C SER A 343 -6.12 6.97 8.37
N SER A 344 -6.85 7.28 7.29
CA SER A 344 -7.12 8.66 6.87
C SER A 344 -7.98 9.48 7.83
N SER A 345 -8.67 8.82 8.77
CA SER A 345 -9.40 9.52 9.84
C SER A 345 -8.51 9.94 11.02
N LEU A 346 -7.26 9.46 11.06
CA LEU A 346 -6.31 9.83 12.10
C LEU A 346 -5.71 11.21 11.79
N THR A 347 -5.63 12.06 12.81
CA THR A 347 -4.82 13.27 12.72
C THR A 347 -3.37 12.91 13.04
N LEU A 348 -2.49 13.00 12.06
CA LEU A 348 -1.09 12.65 12.23
C LEU A 348 -0.28 13.82 12.80
N LEU A 349 0.80 13.48 13.51
CA LEU A 349 1.67 14.45 14.17
C LEU A 349 2.11 15.61 13.25
N PRO A 350 2.56 15.41 11.99
CA PRO A 350 2.95 16.52 11.12
C PRO A 350 1.81 17.51 10.82
N GLU A 351 0.54 17.09 10.87
CA GLU A 351 -0.58 18.01 10.68
C GLU A 351 -0.70 19.04 11.80
N TYR A 352 -0.41 18.65 13.05
CA TYR A 352 -0.38 19.63 14.16
C TYR A 352 0.72 20.67 13.95
N PHE A 353 1.87 20.26 13.45
CA PHE A 353 2.96 21.16 13.11
C PHE A 353 2.61 22.04 11.91
N ASN A 354 1.99 21.49 10.87
CA ASN A 354 1.53 22.27 9.71
C ASN A 354 0.54 23.37 10.11
N ARG A 355 -0.40 23.09 11.04
CA ARG A 355 -1.34 24.10 11.58
C ARG A 355 -0.64 25.23 12.35
N LYS A 356 0.61 25.03 12.78
CA LYS A 356 1.48 26.01 13.43
C LYS A 356 2.51 26.60 12.47
N ASN A 357 2.31 26.46 11.16
CA ASN A 357 3.16 26.95 10.08
C ASN A 357 4.59 26.36 10.07
N TYR A 358 4.79 25.19 10.62
CA TYR A 358 6.06 24.47 10.48
C TYR A 358 6.24 23.93 9.05
N HIS A 359 7.50 23.87 8.61
CA HIS A 359 7.90 23.14 7.42
C HIS A 359 8.16 21.68 7.79
N THR A 360 7.25 20.79 7.40
CA THR A 360 7.32 19.38 7.76
C THR A 360 7.99 18.56 6.68
N SER A 361 8.93 17.67 7.04
CA SER A 361 9.63 16.79 6.12
C SER A 361 9.80 15.38 6.70
N PHE A 362 9.79 14.37 5.81
CA PHE A 362 9.97 12.96 6.17
C PHE A 362 11.10 12.36 5.33
N TYR A 363 12.02 11.66 5.99
CA TYR A 363 13.20 11.03 5.38
C TYR A 363 13.20 9.54 5.65
N TYR A 364 13.38 8.73 4.58
CA TYR A 364 13.42 7.29 4.69
C TYR A 364 14.22 6.67 3.54
N GLY A 365 15.28 5.92 3.86
CA GLY A 365 16.14 5.26 2.88
C GLY A 365 15.57 3.98 2.27
N GLY A 366 14.54 3.38 2.88
CA GLY A 366 13.95 2.12 2.42
C GLY A 366 12.87 2.29 1.34
N ASP A 367 12.26 1.15 0.96
CA ASP A 367 11.10 1.14 0.06
C ASP A 367 9.86 1.68 0.78
N ILE A 368 9.50 2.91 0.48
CA ILE A 368 8.36 3.60 1.12
C ILE A 368 7.01 2.93 0.82
N ASN A 369 6.91 2.05 -0.19
CA ASN A 369 5.68 1.31 -0.47
C ASN A 369 5.47 0.14 0.50
N PHE A 370 6.50 -0.26 1.24
CA PHE A 370 6.42 -1.39 2.16
C PHE A 370 5.36 -1.13 3.25
N TYR A 371 4.48 -2.11 3.51
CA TYR A 371 3.36 -2.03 4.47
C TYR A 371 2.46 -0.79 4.35
N ASN A 372 2.29 -0.22 3.16
CA ASN A 372 1.52 1.00 2.91
C ASN A 372 2.06 2.25 3.61
N LEU A 373 3.36 2.30 3.93
CA LEU A 373 3.97 3.45 4.60
C LEU A 373 3.79 4.74 3.80
N LYS A 374 3.96 4.71 2.46
CA LYS A 374 3.78 5.89 1.60
C LYS A 374 2.37 6.47 1.73
N SER A 375 1.34 5.61 1.66
CA SER A 375 -0.05 6.05 1.81
C SER A 375 -0.27 6.71 3.16
N PHE A 376 0.28 6.15 4.25
CA PHE A 376 0.15 6.67 5.59
C PHE A 376 0.88 8.02 5.77
N VAL A 377 2.11 8.14 5.29
CA VAL A 377 2.90 9.37 5.41
C VAL A 377 2.28 10.51 4.58
N LEU A 378 1.74 10.21 3.39
CA LEU A 378 1.02 11.19 2.57
C LEU A 378 -0.22 11.74 3.28
N GLN A 379 -0.94 10.92 4.06
CA GLN A 379 -2.09 11.37 4.86
C GLN A 379 -1.68 12.40 5.91
N GLY A 380 -0.46 12.32 6.44
CA GLY A 380 0.10 13.30 7.37
C GLY A 380 0.43 14.65 6.74
N ASN A 381 0.27 14.78 5.43
CA ASN A 381 0.48 16.02 4.68
C ASN A 381 1.87 16.66 4.92
N TYR A 382 2.92 15.83 4.96
CA TYR A 382 4.28 16.34 4.96
C TYR A 382 4.54 17.18 3.71
N LYS A 383 5.12 18.36 3.89
CA LYS A 383 5.44 19.28 2.78
C LYS A 383 6.56 18.75 1.88
N ARG A 384 7.44 17.91 2.44
CA ARG A 384 8.53 17.28 1.69
C ARG A 384 8.70 15.82 2.11
N LEU A 385 8.85 14.95 1.11
CA LEU A 385 9.22 13.55 1.30
C LEU A 385 10.57 13.34 0.63
N VAL A 386 11.52 12.76 1.36
CA VAL A 386 12.82 12.32 0.84
C VAL A 386 12.88 10.80 1.04
N THR A 387 12.92 10.09 -0.07
CA THR A 387 12.78 8.63 -0.12
C THR A 387 13.96 8.02 -0.86
N LYS A 388 14.03 6.70 -0.93
CA LYS A 388 15.04 5.98 -1.71
C LYS A 388 15.21 6.53 -3.14
N ALA A 389 14.13 7.01 -3.76
CA ALA A 389 14.15 7.54 -5.12
C ALA A 389 14.89 8.88 -5.26
N ASP A 390 15.10 9.59 -4.15
CA ASP A 390 15.80 10.90 -4.13
C ASP A 390 17.32 10.75 -3.95
N PHE A 391 17.82 9.52 -3.89
CA PHE A 391 19.25 9.19 -3.79
C PHE A 391 19.74 8.54 -5.08
N PRO A 392 21.06 8.62 -5.36
CA PRO A 392 21.68 7.87 -6.45
C PRO A 392 21.33 6.38 -6.40
N SER A 393 21.07 5.77 -7.55
CA SER A 393 20.60 4.37 -7.63
C SER A 393 21.58 3.37 -7.01
N GLU A 394 22.87 3.68 -7.01
CA GLU A 394 23.95 2.90 -6.42
C GLU A 394 23.77 2.78 -4.91
N LEU A 395 23.46 3.89 -4.23
CA LEU A 395 23.19 3.92 -2.80
C LEU A 395 21.94 3.10 -2.45
N GLY A 396 20.89 3.20 -3.27
CA GLY A 396 19.66 2.43 -3.11
C GLY A 396 19.81 0.92 -3.27
N ARG A 397 20.94 0.46 -3.84
CA ARG A 397 21.29 -0.97 -4.03
C ARG A 397 22.37 -1.46 -3.08
N MET A 398 22.93 -0.58 -2.24
CA MET A 398 24.03 -0.95 -1.33
C MET A 398 23.60 -1.98 -0.29
N THR A 399 22.34 -1.92 0.15
CA THR A 399 21.81 -2.88 1.11
C THR A 399 20.53 -3.51 0.57
N LYS A 400 20.12 -4.62 1.17
CA LYS A 400 18.86 -5.30 0.84
C LYS A 400 17.64 -4.37 0.98
N TRP A 401 17.65 -3.45 1.92
CA TRP A 401 16.49 -2.61 2.24
C TRP A 401 16.52 -1.24 1.57
N GLY A 402 17.68 -0.79 1.07
CA GLY A 402 17.80 0.48 0.37
C GLY A 402 19.04 1.27 0.74
N VAL A 403 18.89 2.58 0.89
CA VAL A 403 19.96 3.52 1.22
C VAL A 403 20.35 3.38 2.70
N PRO A 404 21.63 3.17 3.03
CA PRO A 404 22.07 3.11 4.44
C PRO A 404 21.79 4.42 5.18
N ASP A 405 21.44 4.31 6.46
CA ASP A 405 21.00 5.43 7.28
C ASP A 405 21.99 6.58 7.37
N GLY A 406 23.30 6.31 7.32
CA GLY A 406 24.33 7.35 7.30
C GLY A 406 24.14 8.37 6.18
N TYR A 407 23.83 7.91 4.95
CA TYR A 407 23.53 8.80 3.81
C TYR A 407 22.20 9.56 3.99
N VAL A 408 21.21 8.93 4.64
CA VAL A 408 19.94 9.59 4.94
C VAL A 408 20.15 10.71 5.97
N PHE A 409 20.93 10.47 7.01
CA PHE A 409 21.31 11.49 7.99
C PHE A 409 22.16 12.61 7.38
N GLU A 410 23.10 12.26 6.52
CA GLU A 410 23.91 13.24 5.78
C GLU A 410 23.01 14.18 4.96
N ARG A 411 22.08 13.61 4.17
CA ARG A 411 21.13 14.38 3.40
C ARG A 411 20.23 15.25 4.29
N ALA A 412 19.71 14.69 5.37
CA ALA A 412 18.88 15.45 6.32
C ALA A 412 19.63 16.60 6.95
N THR A 413 20.93 16.43 7.24
CA THR A 413 21.82 17.46 7.80
C THR A 413 22.17 18.55 6.76
N GLN A 414 22.40 18.17 5.50
CA GLN A 414 22.64 19.13 4.42
C GLN A 414 21.41 20.02 4.20
N ASP A 415 20.21 19.44 4.24
CA ASP A 415 18.95 20.14 4.06
C ASP A 415 18.67 21.12 5.21
N LEU A 416 19.21 20.91 6.45
CA LEU A 416 19.08 21.88 7.55
C LEU A 416 19.65 23.27 7.23
N LYS A 417 20.60 23.36 6.28
CA LYS A 417 21.21 24.65 5.88
C LYS A 417 20.26 25.55 5.09
N THR A 418 19.24 24.95 4.49
CA THR A 418 18.27 25.62 3.60
C THR A 418 16.82 25.51 4.06
N ASP A 419 16.56 24.75 5.14
CA ASP A 419 15.22 24.60 5.67
C ASP A 419 14.69 25.91 6.23
N GLN A 420 13.44 26.20 5.95
CA GLN A 420 12.72 27.34 6.54
C GLN A 420 12.29 27.01 7.95
N GLU A 421 12.56 27.91 8.88
CA GLU A 421 12.14 27.79 10.28
C GLU A 421 10.75 28.40 10.52
N PRO A 422 9.96 27.86 11.44
CA PRO A 422 10.23 26.63 12.20
C PRO A 422 10.00 25.38 11.37
N PHE A 423 10.80 24.33 11.60
CA PHE A 423 10.63 23.06 10.90
C PHE A 423 10.38 21.88 11.85
N MET A 424 9.70 20.85 11.33
CA MET A 424 9.59 19.52 11.92
C MET A 424 10.08 18.49 10.93
N LYS A 425 11.17 17.81 11.27
CA LYS A 425 11.83 16.80 10.44
C LYS A 425 11.69 15.43 11.08
N THR A 426 11.09 14.48 10.35
CA THR A 426 11.02 13.08 10.77
C THR A 426 12.03 12.27 9.98
N ILE A 427 12.91 11.56 10.66
CA ILE A 427 13.90 10.63 10.06
C ILE A 427 13.57 9.24 10.58
N TYR A 428 13.25 8.33 9.65
CA TYR A 428 13.01 6.92 9.97
C TYR A 428 14.17 6.08 9.42
N THR A 429 14.82 5.31 10.30
CA THR A 429 15.98 4.49 9.97
C THR A 429 15.59 3.11 9.45
N ILE A 430 16.52 2.40 8.78
CA ILE A 430 16.29 1.07 8.22
C ILE A 430 17.49 0.12 8.34
N SER A 431 18.71 0.62 8.56
CA SER A 431 19.94 -0.19 8.54
C SER A 431 19.93 -1.33 9.56
N SER A 432 19.33 -1.12 10.72
CA SER A 432 19.18 -2.13 11.78
C SER A 432 18.00 -3.09 11.59
N HIS A 433 17.41 -3.13 10.38
CA HIS A 433 16.47 -4.18 10.00
C HIS A 433 17.20 -5.45 9.55
N SER A 434 16.72 -6.63 9.99
CA SER A 434 17.31 -7.92 9.54
C SER A 434 17.31 -8.04 8.01
N PRO A 435 18.40 -8.47 7.37
CA PRO A 435 19.56 -9.22 7.88
C PRO A 435 20.73 -8.37 8.39
N PHE A 436 20.51 -7.07 8.72
CA PHE A 436 21.53 -6.17 9.27
C PHE A 436 22.68 -5.92 8.26
N ASP A 437 22.26 -5.63 7.02
CA ASP A 437 23.16 -5.43 5.90
C ASP A 437 23.60 -3.96 5.90
N VAL A 438 24.90 -3.74 6.16
CA VAL A 438 25.52 -2.42 6.23
C VAL A 438 26.82 -2.39 5.42
N PRO A 439 27.21 -1.26 4.82
CA PRO A 439 28.35 -1.19 3.91
C PRO A 439 29.72 -1.28 4.61
N PHE A 440 29.75 -1.19 5.93
CA PHE A 440 30.99 -1.27 6.73
C PHE A 440 30.68 -1.89 8.10
N SER A 441 31.69 -2.52 8.70
CA SER A 441 31.57 -3.09 10.04
C SER A 441 32.73 -2.63 10.92
N ARG A 442 32.44 -2.26 12.16
CA ARG A 442 33.41 -1.94 13.20
C ARG A 442 33.73 -3.15 14.08
N ILE A 443 32.73 -3.99 14.27
CA ILE A 443 32.85 -5.21 15.12
C ILE A 443 33.18 -6.37 14.20
N GLN A 444 34.28 -7.06 14.50
CA GLN A 444 34.67 -8.25 13.77
C GLN A 444 33.77 -9.42 14.16
N GLY A 445 33.29 -10.15 13.17
CA GLY A 445 32.42 -11.31 13.34
C GLY A 445 31.33 -11.35 12.28
N SER A 446 30.74 -12.53 12.09
CA SER A 446 29.69 -12.77 11.11
C SER A 446 28.43 -13.36 11.72
N SER A 447 28.37 -13.47 13.05
CA SER A 447 27.19 -13.94 13.74
C SER A 447 26.02 -12.96 13.54
N HIS A 448 24.80 -13.43 13.76
CA HIS A 448 23.61 -12.59 13.69
C HIS A 448 23.70 -11.40 14.67
N SER A 449 24.27 -11.61 15.85
CA SER A 449 24.49 -10.56 16.84
C SER A 449 25.56 -9.56 16.39
N ASP A 450 26.69 -9.99 15.82
CA ASP A 450 27.75 -9.09 15.34
C ASP A 450 27.21 -8.18 14.23
N ARG A 451 26.43 -8.74 13.31
CA ARG A 451 25.79 -7.95 12.23
C ARG A 451 24.81 -6.91 12.80
N TYR A 452 24.01 -7.30 13.80
CA TYR A 452 23.11 -6.36 14.45
C TYR A 452 23.88 -5.21 15.12
N LEU A 453 24.92 -5.53 15.89
CA LEU A 453 25.76 -4.53 16.56
C LEU A 453 26.46 -3.57 15.59
N ASN A 454 26.77 -4.01 14.36
CA ASN A 454 27.32 -3.15 13.30
C ASN A 454 26.25 -2.28 12.63
N SER A 455 24.97 -2.62 12.76
CA SER A 455 23.88 -1.96 12.06
C SER A 455 23.19 -0.84 12.87
N VAL A 456 23.48 -0.74 14.18
CA VAL A 456 22.93 0.25 15.11
C VAL A 456 23.85 1.44 15.45
#